data_cfc87e82167dd583003bee402175288f
#
_entry.id   cfc87e82167dd583003bee402175288f
#
_cell.length_a   1.000
_cell.length_b   1.000
_cell.length_c   1.000
_cell.angle_alpha   90.00
_cell.angle_beta   90.00
_cell.angle_gamma   90.00
#
_symmetry.space_group_name_H-M   'P 1'
#
loop_
_entity.id
_entity.type
_entity.pdbx_description
1 polymer ?
#
loop_
_entity_poly.entity_id
_entity_poly.type
_entity_poly.pdbx_seq_one_letter_code
_entity_poly.pdbx_strand_id
1 'polypeptide(L)'
;MMVVGLTGGIGSGKSEAARLFSDLGAPVADTDAIAHALTAPGQPALQEIAKSFGKDALYPDGSLNRAYLRQRIFSDADAKRMLEGILHPLIREEVANILARNASAPYQIIMVPLLFETGAYAGLIDRSLLIDCEESLQIARAMARSQLAEAEVRAIMAAQCSRTQRLEMADDIIVNNGTLADLEKQVREKHEKYIRLA
;
A
#
# COMPACT_ATOMS: atom_id res chain seq x y z
N MET A 1 -17.55 -2.33 13.95
CA MET A 1 -16.27 -1.68 13.56
C MET A 1 -16.11 -1.89 12.06
N MET A 2 -16.03 -0.83 11.30
CA MET A 2 -15.88 -0.89 9.84
C MET A 2 -14.40 -0.81 9.43
N VAL A 3 -14.00 -1.57 8.41
CA VAL A 3 -12.65 -1.55 7.85
C VAL A 3 -12.68 -1.04 6.42
N VAL A 4 -11.92 0.01 6.14
CA VAL A 4 -11.81 0.64 4.82
C VAL A 4 -10.48 0.28 4.17
N GLY A 5 -10.52 -0.32 2.98
CA GLY A 5 -9.35 -0.59 2.17
C GLY A 5 -8.97 0.63 1.32
N LEU A 6 -7.90 1.32 1.66
CA LEU A 6 -7.39 2.48 0.92
C LEU A 6 -6.43 2.04 -0.18
N THR A 7 -6.71 2.40 -1.42
CA THR A 7 -5.87 2.06 -2.57
C THR A 7 -5.76 3.20 -3.59
N GLY A 8 -5.00 2.99 -4.65
CA GLY A 8 -4.84 3.92 -5.77
C GLY A 8 -3.53 3.68 -6.53
N GLY A 9 -3.42 4.18 -7.75
CA GLY A 9 -2.24 4.03 -8.61
C GLY A 9 -0.97 4.66 -8.05
N ILE A 10 0.16 4.31 -8.65
CA ILE A 10 1.43 5.00 -8.37
C ILE A 10 1.25 6.52 -8.56
N GLY A 11 1.79 7.32 -7.67
CA GLY A 11 1.70 8.79 -7.76
C GLY A 11 0.32 9.40 -7.47
N SER A 12 -0.71 8.60 -7.13
CA SER A 12 -2.07 9.12 -6.85
C SER A 12 -2.19 9.92 -5.56
N GLY A 13 -1.26 9.77 -4.61
CA GLY A 13 -1.31 10.46 -3.32
C GLY A 13 -1.90 9.64 -2.17
N LYS A 14 -1.97 8.31 -2.30
CA LYS A 14 -2.43 7.39 -1.23
C LYS A 14 -1.83 7.66 0.15
N SER A 15 -0.50 7.78 0.21
CA SER A 15 0.21 7.95 1.48
C SER A 15 -0.15 9.28 2.15
N GLU A 16 -0.38 10.33 1.37
CA GLU A 16 -0.83 11.62 1.90
C GLU A 16 -2.27 11.54 2.41
N ALA A 17 -3.17 10.89 1.66
CA ALA A 17 -4.53 10.65 2.12
C ALA A 17 -4.55 9.81 3.41
N ALA A 18 -3.73 8.74 3.49
CA ALA A 18 -3.61 7.91 4.69
C ALA A 18 -3.11 8.72 5.90
N ARG A 19 -2.11 9.60 5.70
CA ARG A 19 -1.62 10.53 6.73
C ARG A 19 -2.74 11.45 7.22
N LEU A 20 -3.49 12.05 6.30
CA LEU A 20 -4.60 12.95 6.65
C LEU A 20 -5.71 12.22 7.44
N PHE A 21 -6.05 10.98 7.09
CA PHE A 21 -6.97 10.17 7.89
C PHE A 21 -6.41 9.87 9.29
N SER A 22 -5.12 9.59 9.40
CA SER A 22 -4.45 9.38 10.69
C SER A 22 -4.47 10.65 11.56
N ASP A 23 -4.25 11.82 10.96
CA ASP A 23 -4.32 13.12 11.66
C ASP A 23 -5.74 13.41 12.19
N LEU A 24 -6.77 12.84 11.55
CA LEU A 24 -8.17 12.90 12.02
C LEU A 24 -8.50 11.82 13.06
N GLY A 25 -7.53 11.00 13.46
CA GLY A 25 -7.68 9.99 14.49
C GLY A 25 -8.11 8.60 13.97
N ALA A 26 -8.19 8.37 12.66
CA ALA A 26 -8.46 7.04 12.12
C ALA A 26 -7.19 6.18 12.19
N PRO A 27 -7.24 4.98 12.81
CA PRO A 27 -6.11 4.05 12.76
C PRO A 27 -5.84 3.59 11.32
N VAL A 28 -4.56 3.59 10.93
CA VAL A 28 -4.12 3.18 9.59
C VAL A 28 -3.09 2.06 9.69
N ALA A 29 -3.38 0.92 9.07
CA ALA A 29 -2.44 -0.16 8.82
C ALA A 29 -1.89 -0.03 7.40
N ASP A 30 -0.66 0.47 7.27
CA ASP A 30 0.03 0.59 5.98
C ASP A 30 0.81 -0.70 5.70
N THR A 31 0.37 -1.48 4.70
CA THR A 31 0.99 -2.77 4.37
C THR A 31 2.43 -2.65 3.86
N ASP A 32 2.80 -1.55 3.20
CA ASP A 32 4.17 -1.30 2.77
C ASP A 32 5.08 -0.96 3.97
N ALA A 33 4.61 -0.12 4.89
CA ALA A 33 5.33 0.20 6.13
C ALA A 33 5.51 -1.04 7.02
N ILE A 34 4.47 -1.89 7.11
CA ILE A 34 4.54 -3.17 7.83
C ILE A 34 5.59 -4.09 7.20
N ALA A 35 5.57 -4.28 5.87
CA ALA A 35 6.56 -5.09 5.15
C ALA A 35 7.99 -4.55 5.39
N HIS A 36 8.13 -3.22 5.42
CA HIS A 36 9.41 -2.58 5.71
C HIS A 36 9.89 -2.88 7.13
N ALA A 37 9.01 -2.77 8.12
CA ALA A 37 9.32 -3.04 9.53
C ALA A 37 9.67 -4.53 9.75
N LEU A 38 8.91 -5.45 9.16
CA LEU A 38 9.15 -6.90 9.24
C LEU A 38 10.49 -7.34 8.63
N THR A 39 11.05 -6.55 7.72
CA THR A 39 12.34 -6.81 7.06
C THR A 39 13.47 -5.92 7.58
N ALA A 40 13.30 -5.27 8.73
CA ALA A 40 14.36 -4.53 9.40
C ALA A 40 15.44 -5.48 9.97
N PRO A 41 16.68 -5.00 10.19
CA PRO A 41 17.73 -5.80 10.83
C PRO A 41 17.27 -6.43 12.14
N GLY A 42 17.55 -7.73 12.31
CA GLY A 42 17.16 -8.49 13.48
C GLY A 42 15.76 -9.14 13.44
N GLN A 43 14.95 -8.81 12.45
CA GLN A 43 13.61 -9.41 12.30
C GLN A 43 13.67 -10.87 11.74
N PRO A 44 12.79 -11.77 12.22
CA PRO A 44 12.77 -13.16 11.75
C PRO A 44 12.56 -13.31 10.25
N ALA A 45 11.71 -12.48 9.64
CA ALA A 45 11.46 -12.50 8.20
C ALA A 45 12.72 -12.25 7.38
N LEU A 46 13.63 -11.38 7.87
CA LEU A 46 14.90 -11.11 7.21
C LEU A 46 15.80 -12.36 7.15
N GLN A 47 15.79 -13.16 8.22
CA GLN A 47 16.55 -14.42 8.27
C GLN A 47 15.99 -15.45 7.27
N GLU A 48 14.67 -15.56 7.17
CA GLU A 48 14.03 -16.46 6.20
C GLU A 48 14.30 -16.02 4.75
N ILE A 49 14.27 -14.73 4.47
CA ILE A 49 14.65 -14.19 3.16
C ILE A 49 16.12 -14.52 2.85
N ALA A 50 17.03 -14.33 3.80
CA ALA A 50 18.44 -14.65 3.60
C ALA A 50 18.69 -16.14 3.34
N LYS A 51 17.96 -17.04 3.99
CA LYS A 51 18.01 -18.49 3.73
C LYS A 51 17.52 -18.83 2.32
N SER A 52 16.42 -18.20 1.89
CA SER A 52 15.76 -18.51 0.62
C SER A 52 16.46 -17.90 -0.60
N PHE A 53 17.03 -16.68 -0.45
CA PHE A 53 17.62 -15.91 -1.55
C PHE A 53 19.15 -15.85 -1.51
N GLY A 54 19.78 -16.41 -0.46
CA GLY A 54 21.22 -16.40 -0.31
C GLY A 54 21.79 -15.11 0.27
N LYS A 55 23.12 -15.07 0.39
CA LYS A 55 23.85 -13.98 1.06
C LYS A 55 23.70 -12.62 0.36
N ASP A 56 23.49 -12.63 -0.97
CA ASP A 56 23.33 -11.41 -1.76
C ASP A 56 22.03 -10.65 -1.45
N ALA A 57 21.08 -11.31 -0.77
CA ALA A 57 19.86 -10.69 -0.29
C ALA A 57 20.08 -9.72 0.88
N LEU A 58 21.27 -9.72 1.48
CA LEU A 58 21.66 -8.82 2.57
C LEU A 58 22.89 -7.99 2.19
N TYR A 59 22.94 -6.78 2.72
CA TYR A 59 24.17 -6.00 2.74
C TYR A 59 25.10 -6.48 3.87
N PRO A 60 26.40 -6.06 3.88
CA PRO A 60 27.36 -6.43 4.93
C PRO A 60 26.95 -6.00 6.34
N ASP A 61 26.13 -4.95 6.45
CA ASP A 61 25.57 -4.46 7.71
C ASP A 61 24.36 -5.27 8.21
N GLY A 62 23.97 -6.32 7.47
CA GLY A 62 22.84 -7.17 7.77
C GLY A 62 21.47 -6.61 7.35
N SER A 63 21.43 -5.45 6.72
CA SER A 63 20.19 -4.90 6.17
C SER A 63 19.78 -5.56 4.85
N LEU A 64 18.48 -5.50 4.52
CA LEU A 64 17.93 -6.11 3.32
C LEU A 64 18.40 -5.41 2.04
N ASN A 65 19.00 -6.15 1.11
CA ASN A 65 19.33 -5.68 -0.23
C ASN A 65 18.10 -5.64 -1.13
N ARG A 66 17.30 -4.57 -0.98
CA ARG A 66 16.05 -4.39 -1.73
C ARG A 66 16.26 -4.28 -3.23
N ALA A 67 17.41 -3.77 -3.68
CA ALA A 67 17.75 -3.65 -5.10
C ALA A 67 17.94 -5.03 -5.72
N TYR A 68 18.71 -5.89 -5.08
CA TYR A 68 18.90 -7.29 -5.49
C TYR A 68 17.56 -8.05 -5.54
N LEU A 69 16.76 -7.98 -4.47
CA LEU A 69 15.48 -8.68 -4.44
C LEU A 69 14.52 -8.18 -5.52
N ARG A 70 14.44 -6.85 -5.74
CA ARG A 70 13.61 -6.27 -6.80
C ARG A 70 14.00 -6.81 -8.17
N GLN A 71 15.29 -6.83 -8.48
CA GLN A 71 15.79 -7.39 -9.74
C GLN A 71 15.44 -8.87 -9.86
N ARG A 72 15.63 -9.63 -8.80
CA ARG A 72 15.38 -11.08 -8.75
C ARG A 72 13.92 -11.42 -8.99
N ILE A 73 12.98 -10.77 -8.28
CA ILE A 73 11.53 -11.02 -8.42
C ILE A 73 10.95 -10.46 -9.72
N PHE A 74 11.62 -9.49 -10.34
CA PHE A 74 11.20 -8.97 -11.65
C PHE A 74 11.46 -9.96 -12.77
N SER A 75 12.55 -10.71 -12.70
CA SER A 75 12.97 -11.66 -13.72
C SER A 75 12.54 -13.11 -13.46
N ASP A 76 12.06 -13.43 -12.26
CA ASP A 76 11.79 -14.80 -11.82
C ASP A 76 10.48 -14.85 -11.01
N ALA A 77 9.44 -15.45 -11.61
CA ALA A 77 8.13 -15.57 -10.99
C ALA A 77 8.13 -16.52 -9.77
N ASP A 78 9.00 -17.51 -9.73
CA ASP A 78 9.14 -18.40 -8.57
C ASP A 78 9.79 -17.65 -7.40
N ALA A 79 10.81 -16.85 -7.66
CA ALA A 79 11.41 -15.99 -6.66
C ALA A 79 10.38 -14.98 -6.11
N LYS A 80 9.52 -14.42 -6.96
CA LYS A 80 8.41 -13.56 -6.53
C LYS A 80 7.46 -14.31 -5.59
N ARG A 81 6.98 -15.50 -5.98
CA ARG A 81 6.09 -16.32 -5.16
C ARG A 81 6.72 -16.71 -3.82
N MET A 82 8.02 -17.00 -3.82
CA MET A 82 8.76 -17.34 -2.60
C MET A 82 8.81 -16.16 -1.63
N LEU A 83 9.16 -14.96 -2.11
CA LEU A 83 9.19 -13.76 -1.26
C LEU A 83 7.81 -13.40 -0.71
N GLU A 84 6.78 -13.46 -1.56
CA GLU A 84 5.39 -13.24 -1.17
C GLU A 84 4.92 -14.28 -0.15
N GLY A 85 5.31 -15.54 -0.31
CA GLY A 85 5.02 -16.62 0.64
C GLY A 85 5.61 -16.40 2.03
N ILE A 86 6.75 -15.74 2.13
CA ILE A 86 7.37 -15.38 3.41
C ILE A 86 6.67 -14.14 4.02
N LEU A 87 6.43 -13.11 3.23
CA LEU A 87 6.00 -11.81 3.75
C LEU A 87 4.48 -11.70 3.95
N HIS A 88 3.66 -12.25 3.05
CA HIS A 88 2.21 -12.05 3.10
C HIS A 88 1.56 -12.58 4.39
N PRO A 89 1.91 -13.77 4.92
CA PRO A 89 1.36 -14.24 6.19
C PRO A 89 1.68 -13.30 7.35
N LEU A 90 2.93 -12.83 7.43
CA LEU A 90 3.40 -11.95 8.49
C LEU A 90 2.76 -10.55 8.42
N ILE A 91 2.59 -10.02 7.20
CA ILE A 91 1.91 -8.74 6.99
C ILE A 91 0.43 -8.86 7.42
N ARG A 92 -0.24 -9.96 7.05
CA ARG A 92 -1.65 -10.19 7.43
C ARG A 92 -1.82 -10.32 8.94
N GLU A 93 -0.90 -11.01 9.60
CA GLU A 93 -0.89 -11.15 11.06
C GLU A 93 -0.73 -9.78 11.73
N GLU A 94 0.23 -8.95 11.28
CA GLU A 94 0.43 -7.63 11.86
C GLU A 94 -0.73 -6.67 11.56
N VAL A 95 -1.34 -6.75 10.37
CA VAL A 95 -2.59 -6.03 10.07
C VAL A 95 -3.68 -6.44 11.06
N ALA A 96 -3.89 -7.74 11.27
CA ALA A 96 -4.89 -8.21 12.24
C ALA A 96 -4.61 -7.72 13.67
N ASN A 97 -3.35 -7.70 14.08
CA ASN A 97 -2.90 -7.17 15.37
C ASN A 97 -3.20 -5.67 15.51
N ILE A 98 -2.94 -4.88 14.45
CA ILE A 98 -3.25 -3.44 14.43
C ILE A 98 -4.76 -3.22 14.56
N LEU A 99 -5.56 -3.95 13.78
CA LEU A 99 -7.02 -3.86 13.83
C LEU A 99 -7.55 -4.21 15.23
N ALA A 100 -7.03 -5.27 15.85
CA ALA A 100 -7.45 -5.70 17.19
C ALA A 100 -7.10 -4.68 18.27
N ARG A 101 -5.91 -4.08 18.21
CA ARG A 101 -5.48 -3.02 19.15
C ARG A 101 -6.34 -1.76 19.06
N ASN A 102 -6.96 -1.51 17.93
CA ASN A 102 -7.78 -0.33 17.67
C ASN A 102 -9.28 -0.64 17.55
N ALA A 103 -9.74 -1.77 18.13
CA ALA A 103 -11.11 -2.25 17.99
C ALA A 103 -12.20 -1.28 18.52
N SER A 104 -11.82 -0.31 19.36
CA SER A 104 -12.71 0.75 19.85
C SER A 104 -12.92 1.91 18.85
N ALA A 105 -12.10 2.01 17.81
CA ALA A 105 -12.29 3.04 16.78
C ALA A 105 -13.56 2.75 15.96
N PRO A 106 -14.33 3.78 15.58
CA PRO A 106 -15.52 3.61 14.74
C PRO A 106 -15.20 2.87 13.45
N TYR A 107 -14.11 3.27 12.78
CA TYR A 107 -13.59 2.61 11.61
C TYR A 107 -12.05 2.64 11.60
N GLN A 108 -11.47 1.78 10.79
CA GLN A 108 -10.02 1.69 10.59
C GLN A 108 -9.68 1.60 9.10
N ILE A 109 -8.46 1.93 8.72
CA ILE A 109 -7.99 1.88 7.34
C ILE A 109 -6.90 0.83 7.20
N ILE A 110 -6.98 0.01 6.16
CA ILE A 110 -5.86 -0.80 5.65
C ILE A 110 -5.42 -0.15 4.33
N MET A 111 -4.22 0.40 4.27
CA MET A 111 -3.66 0.91 3.02
C MET A 111 -2.95 -0.21 2.26
N VAL A 112 -3.46 -0.53 1.07
CA VAL A 112 -2.97 -1.61 0.22
C VAL A 112 -2.73 -1.08 -1.20
N PRO A 113 -1.49 -1.03 -1.69
CA PRO A 113 -1.18 -0.51 -3.03
C PRO A 113 -1.86 -1.27 -4.18
N LEU A 114 -1.94 -2.60 -4.07
CA LEU A 114 -2.48 -3.51 -5.07
C LEU A 114 -3.73 -4.23 -4.55
N LEU A 115 -4.68 -3.46 -4.02
CA LEU A 115 -5.89 -3.99 -3.37
C LEU A 115 -6.74 -4.81 -4.35
N PHE A 116 -7.03 -4.26 -5.50
CA PHE A 116 -7.91 -4.87 -6.50
C PHE A 116 -7.21 -5.98 -7.28
N GLU A 117 -5.91 -5.83 -7.51
CA GLU A 117 -5.09 -6.79 -8.25
C GLU A 117 -4.93 -8.12 -7.49
N THR A 118 -4.78 -8.05 -6.17
CA THR A 118 -4.49 -9.24 -5.36
C THR A 118 -5.72 -9.83 -4.67
N GLY A 119 -6.74 -9.01 -4.39
CA GLY A 119 -7.89 -9.42 -3.57
C GLY A 119 -7.51 -9.88 -2.15
N ALA A 120 -6.28 -9.62 -1.71
CA ALA A 120 -5.67 -10.24 -0.53
C ALA A 120 -6.40 -9.94 0.79
N TYR A 121 -7.18 -8.84 0.83
CA TYR A 121 -7.88 -8.36 2.01
C TYR A 121 -9.40 -8.32 1.84
N ALA A 122 -9.95 -8.91 0.76
CA ALA A 122 -11.39 -8.88 0.45
C ALA A 122 -12.28 -9.40 1.61
N GLY A 123 -11.79 -10.35 2.42
CA GLY A 123 -12.52 -10.86 3.58
C GLY A 123 -12.41 -10.02 4.88
N LEU A 124 -11.58 -8.94 4.87
CA LEU A 124 -11.37 -8.05 6.02
C LEU A 124 -11.90 -6.64 5.78
N ILE A 125 -12.16 -6.28 4.53
CA ILE A 125 -12.53 -4.94 4.11
C ILE A 125 -14.04 -4.89 3.89
N ASP A 126 -14.70 -3.94 4.55
CA ASP A 126 -16.12 -3.67 4.36
C ASP A 126 -16.39 -2.72 3.19
N ARG A 127 -15.44 -1.82 2.91
CA ARG A 127 -15.52 -0.83 1.83
C ARG A 127 -14.14 -0.53 1.26
N SER A 128 -14.09 -0.26 -0.03
CA SER A 128 -12.88 0.21 -0.72
C SER A 128 -12.92 1.72 -0.97
N LEU A 129 -11.80 2.41 -0.71
CA LEU A 129 -11.58 3.82 -1.02
C LEU A 129 -10.43 3.97 -2.01
N LEU A 130 -10.75 4.46 -3.20
CA LEU A 130 -9.78 4.75 -4.23
C LEU A 130 -9.33 6.22 -4.15
N ILE A 131 -8.01 6.43 -4.10
CA ILE A 131 -7.44 7.75 -4.40
C ILE A 131 -7.16 7.79 -5.89
N ASP A 132 -8.04 8.42 -6.64
CA ASP A 132 -7.93 8.61 -8.08
C ASP A 132 -7.12 9.87 -8.42
N CYS A 133 -6.40 9.81 -9.53
CA CYS A 133 -5.65 10.94 -10.07
C CYS A 133 -5.47 10.73 -11.58
N GLU A 134 -5.44 11.82 -12.33
CA GLU A 134 -5.13 11.78 -13.75
C GLU A 134 -3.76 11.19 -14.01
N GLU A 135 -3.64 10.38 -15.08
CA GLU A 135 -2.40 9.63 -15.37
C GLU A 135 -1.19 10.54 -15.59
N SER A 136 -1.39 11.69 -16.23
CA SER A 136 -0.33 12.70 -16.41
C SER A 136 0.23 13.21 -15.08
N LEU A 137 -0.65 13.46 -14.11
CA LEU A 137 -0.26 13.89 -12.76
C LEU A 137 0.40 12.73 -11.97
N GLN A 138 -0.11 11.51 -12.12
CA GLN A 138 0.51 10.33 -11.52
C GLN A 138 1.96 10.17 -11.98
N ILE A 139 2.20 10.28 -13.30
CA ILE A 139 3.54 10.20 -13.90
C ILE A 139 4.43 11.32 -13.35
N ALA A 140 3.98 12.57 -13.44
CA ALA A 140 4.78 13.71 -12.98
C ALA A 140 5.16 13.59 -11.49
N ARG A 141 4.20 13.21 -10.63
CA ARG A 141 4.43 13.04 -9.19
C ARG A 141 5.35 11.85 -8.88
N ALA A 142 5.21 10.73 -9.59
CA ALA A 142 6.05 9.55 -9.41
C ALA A 142 7.50 9.83 -9.84
N MET A 143 7.71 10.49 -10.97
CA MET A 143 9.03 10.92 -11.45
C MET A 143 9.71 11.86 -10.44
N ALA A 144 9.00 12.90 -9.97
CA ALA A 144 9.54 13.88 -9.04
C ALA A 144 9.94 13.25 -7.69
N ARG A 145 9.11 12.31 -7.17
CA ARG A 145 9.34 11.67 -5.87
C ARG A 145 10.45 10.62 -5.90
N SER A 146 10.49 9.81 -6.96
CA SER A 146 11.28 8.57 -6.99
C SER A 146 12.44 8.62 -7.97
N GLN A 147 12.62 9.73 -8.69
CA GLN A 147 13.66 9.90 -9.73
C GLN A 147 13.62 8.82 -10.82
N LEU A 148 12.47 8.24 -11.07
CA LEU A 148 12.24 7.26 -12.12
C LEU A 148 12.10 7.97 -13.47
N ALA A 149 12.54 7.31 -14.54
CA ALA A 149 12.22 7.75 -15.89
C ALA A 149 10.72 7.52 -16.20
N GLU A 150 10.15 8.31 -17.09
CA GLU A 150 8.73 8.18 -17.47
C GLU A 150 8.39 6.77 -17.94
N ALA A 151 9.26 6.14 -18.72
CA ALA A 151 9.06 4.77 -19.20
C ALA A 151 8.95 3.74 -18.06
N GLU A 152 9.71 3.93 -16.99
CA GLU A 152 9.64 3.06 -15.79
C GLU A 152 8.33 3.27 -15.04
N VAL A 153 7.87 4.52 -14.89
CA VAL A 153 6.57 4.82 -14.28
C VAL A 153 5.43 4.21 -15.08
N ARG A 154 5.46 4.34 -16.42
CA ARG A 154 4.46 3.72 -17.30
C ARG A 154 4.46 2.19 -17.22
N ALA A 155 5.63 1.56 -17.10
CA ALA A 155 5.73 0.12 -16.90
C ALA A 155 5.10 -0.32 -15.56
N ILE A 156 5.30 0.44 -14.49
CA ILE A 156 4.64 0.20 -13.20
C ILE A 156 3.13 0.36 -13.31
N MET A 157 2.65 1.42 -14.00
CA MET A 157 1.21 1.64 -14.21
C MET A 157 0.58 0.50 -15.03
N ALA A 158 1.26 0.01 -16.06
CA ALA A 158 0.79 -1.11 -16.88
C ALA A 158 0.68 -2.45 -16.13
N ALA A 159 1.43 -2.61 -15.03
CA ALA A 159 1.35 -3.78 -14.16
C ALA A 159 0.23 -3.68 -13.10
N GLN A 160 -0.45 -2.54 -13.00
CA GLN A 160 -1.59 -2.30 -12.12
C GLN A 160 -2.90 -2.44 -12.91
N CYS A 161 -4.03 -2.59 -12.21
CA CYS A 161 -5.35 -2.41 -12.82
C CYS A 161 -5.44 -1.06 -13.52
N SER A 162 -6.12 -0.99 -14.66
CA SER A 162 -6.35 0.29 -15.35
C SER A 162 -7.14 1.26 -14.45
N ARG A 163 -7.01 2.56 -14.72
CA ARG A 163 -7.78 3.59 -14.00
C ARG A 163 -9.27 3.30 -14.06
N THR A 164 -9.79 2.94 -15.24
CA THR A 164 -11.22 2.60 -15.43
C THR A 164 -11.64 1.44 -14.53
N GLN A 165 -10.89 0.35 -14.54
CA GLN A 165 -11.19 -0.81 -13.68
C GLN A 165 -11.19 -0.44 -12.19
N ARG A 166 -10.23 0.37 -11.74
CA ARG A 166 -10.21 0.82 -10.33
C ARG A 166 -11.42 1.68 -9.98
N LEU A 167 -11.84 2.58 -10.88
CA LEU A 167 -13.03 3.42 -10.68
C LEU A 167 -14.32 2.60 -10.61
N GLU A 168 -14.43 1.52 -11.41
CA GLU A 168 -15.58 0.62 -11.40
C GLU A 168 -15.65 -0.27 -10.15
N MET A 169 -14.50 -0.66 -9.59
CA MET A 169 -14.43 -1.56 -8.44
C MET A 169 -14.53 -0.85 -7.09
N ALA A 170 -14.29 0.47 -7.05
CA ALA A 170 -14.22 1.20 -5.78
C ALA A 170 -15.61 1.60 -5.28
N ASP A 171 -15.89 1.38 -3.98
CA ASP A 171 -17.10 1.85 -3.32
C ASP A 171 -17.10 3.36 -3.10
N ASP A 172 -15.92 3.92 -2.86
CA ASP A 172 -15.72 5.34 -2.61
C ASP A 172 -14.50 5.85 -3.39
N ILE A 173 -14.57 7.10 -3.80
CA ILE A 173 -13.51 7.75 -4.57
C ILE A 173 -13.18 9.10 -3.95
N ILE A 174 -11.89 9.43 -3.89
CA ILE A 174 -11.34 10.77 -3.69
C ILE A 174 -10.55 11.12 -4.95
N VAL A 175 -10.87 12.25 -5.58
CA VAL A 175 -10.16 12.72 -6.79
C VAL A 175 -9.06 13.71 -6.37
N ASN A 176 -7.81 13.31 -6.56
CA ASN A 176 -6.63 14.07 -6.14
C ASN A 176 -5.93 14.76 -7.33
N ASN A 177 -6.67 15.55 -8.10
CA ASN A 177 -6.14 16.33 -9.21
C ASN A 177 -5.77 17.77 -8.83
N GLY A 178 -6.21 18.24 -7.66
CA GLY A 178 -6.07 19.59 -7.19
C GLY A 178 -4.92 19.80 -6.19
N THR A 179 -5.14 20.76 -5.29
CA THR A 179 -4.22 21.13 -4.22
C THR A 179 -4.30 20.19 -3.02
N LEU A 180 -3.36 20.31 -2.09
CA LEU A 180 -3.43 19.60 -0.81
C LEU A 180 -4.70 19.96 -0.04
N ALA A 181 -5.13 21.21 -0.05
CA ALA A 181 -6.36 21.66 0.62
C ALA A 181 -7.61 20.97 0.04
N ASP A 182 -7.65 20.75 -1.28
CA ASP A 182 -8.75 20.00 -1.92
C ASP A 182 -8.76 18.52 -1.48
N LEU A 183 -7.59 17.92 -1.32
CA LEU A 183 -7.47 16.57 -0.79
C LEU A 183 -7.93 16.50 0.67
N GLU A 184 -7.47 17.42 1.51
CA GLU A 184 -7.85 17.52 2.93
C GLU A 184 -9.35 17.64 3.11
N LYS A 185 -10.01 18.47 2.30
CA LYS A 185 -11.47 18.62 2.31
C LYS A 185 -12.17 17.29 2.01
N GLN A 186 -11.80 16.62 0.92
CA GLN A 186 -12.39 15.35 0.53
C GLN A 186 -12.13 14.24 1.56
N VAL A 187 -10.93 14.19 2.15
CA VAL A 187 -10.59 13.27 3.23
C VAL A 187 -11.48 13.50 4.45
N ARG A 188 -11.70 14.74 4.85
CA ARG A 188 -12.60 15.09 5.97
C ARG A 188 -14.04 14.66 5.71
N GLU A 189 -14.55 14.89 4.51
CA GLU A 189 -15.90 14.47 4.10
C GLU A 189 -16.05 12.94 4.16
N LYS A 190 -15.03 12.18 3.72
CA LYS A 190 -15.03 10.71 3.82
C LYS A 190 -14.89 10.24 5.27
N HIS A 191 -14.06 10.88 6.07
CA HIS A 191 -13.92 10.59 7.50
C HIS A 191 -15.26 10.72 8.23
N GLU A 192 -15.96 11.83 8.05
CA GLU A 192 -17.30 12.04 8.64
C GLU A 192 -18.32 11.01 8.12
N LYS A 193 -18.26 10.65 6.82
CA LYS A 193 -19.09 9.59 6.26
C LYS A 193 -18.84 8.26 6.97
N TYR A 194 -17.58 7.88 7.15
CA TYR A 194 -17.22 6.59 7.76
C TYR A 194 -17.57 6.52 9.24
N ILE A 195 -17.44 7.61 10.00
CA ILE A 195 -17.92 7.67 11.38
C ILE A 195 -19.44 7.42 11.45
N ARG A 196 -20.22 7.95 10.50
CA ARG A 196 -21.69 7.76 10.47
C ARG A 196 -22.10 6.35 10.04
N LEU A 197 -21.26 5.63 9.31
CA LEU A 197 -21.56 4.28 8.80
C LEU A 197 -21.13 3.17 9.76
N ALA A 198 -20.25 3.46 10.71
CA ALA A 198 -19.71 2.52 11.67
C ALA A 198 -20.61 2.37 12.89
#